data_57a59697290c9a8eff868dfc9529f25d
#
_entry.id   57a59697290c9a8eff868dfc9529f25d
#
_cell.length_a   1.000
_cell.length_b   1.000
_cell.length_c   1.000
_cell.angle_alpha   90.00
_cell.angle_beta   90.00
_cell.angle_gamma   90.00
#
_symmetry.space_group_name_H-M   'P 1'
#
loop_
_entity.id
_entity.type
_entity.pdbx_description
1 polymer ?
#
loop_
_entity_poly.entity_id
_entity_poly.type
_entity_poly.pdbx_seq_one_letter_code
_entity_poly.pdbx_strand_id
1 'polypeptide(L)'
;MNMSQKMAAEFLGTLWLVLGGCGSAVLAAAFPEVGIGLLGVSLAFGLTVLTMAFAIGHISGCHLNPAVSFGLWAGGRFPASELLPYIIAQVAGAIVGAGVLYLIASGQEGFSLAAGFASNGFGEHSPGGYSMISVMICEIVMTLFFLLVILGSTDERAPKGFAPIAIGLCLTLIHLISIPVSNTSVNPARSTGPALFVGDWAVSQLWLFWAAPIIGAILAGVIYRYFNAAK
;
A
#
# COMPACT_ATOMS: atom_id res chain seq x y z
N MET A 1 -8.45 -18.78 -12.89
CA MET A 1 -7.08 -18.31 -13.20
C MET A 1 -6.07 -19.20 -12.51
N ASN A 2 -4.96 -19.54 -13.17
CA ASN A 2 -3.88 -20.31 -12.54
C ASN A 2 -2.98 -19.39 -11.68
N MET A 3 -2.12 -19.99 -10.83
CA MET A 3 -1.28 -19.24 -9.89
C MET A 3 -0.32 -18.28 -10.59
N SER A 4 0.27 -18.67 -11.72
CA SER A 4 1.19 -17.79 -12.44
C SER A 4 0.51 -16.53 -12.99
N GLN A 5 -0.73 -16.64 -13.46
CA GLN A 5 -1.53 -15.49 -13.90
C GLN A 5 -1.86 -14.55 -12.73
N LYS A 6 -2.24 -15.12 -11.56
CA LYS A 6 -2.48 -14.34 -10.35
C LYS A 6 -1.21 -13.59 -9.90
N MET A 7 -0.06 -14.29 -9.86
CA MET A 7 1.22 -13.69 -9.50
C MET A 7 1.64 -12.59 -10.47
N ALA A 8 1.46 -12.77 -11.77
CA ALA A 8 1.77 -11.74 -12.76
C ALA A 8 0.89 -10.50 -12.57
N ALA A 9 -0.40 -10.68 -12.27
CA ALA A 9 -1.31 -9.57 -11.97
C ALA A 9 -0.91 -8.81 -10.69
N GLU A 10 -0.59 -9.54 -9.60
CA GLU A 10 -0.10 -8.93 -8.36
C GLU A 10 1.22 -8.18 -8.54
N PHE A 11 2.16 -8.76 -9.30
CA PHE A 11 3.43 -8.12 -9.64
C PHE A 11 3.22 -6.80 -10.40
N LEU A 12 2.45 -6.83 -11.50
CA LEU A 12 2.20 -5.65 -12.33
C LEU A 12 1.39 -4.59 -11.58
N GLY A 13 0.39 -5.01 -10.82
CA GLY A 13 -0.40 -4.08 -10.03
C GLY A 13 0.39 -3.41 -8.92
N THR A 14 1.27 -4.15 -8.22
CA THR A 14 2.11 -3.57 -7.17
C THR A 14 3.22 -2.70 -7.76
N LEU A 15 3.79 -3.07 -8.90
CA LEU A 15 4.69 -2.20 -9.65
C LEU A 15 4.02 -0.85 -9.96
N TRP A 16 2.80 -0.89 -10.50
CA TRP A 16 2.02 0.32 -10.80
C TRP A 16 1.71 1.14 -9.56
N LEU A 17 1.35 0.47 -8.45
CA LEU A 17 1.08 1.16 -7.18
C LEU A 17 2.30 1.94 -6.68
N VAL A 18 3.47 1.33 -6.70
CA VAL A 18 4.71 1.98 -6.24
C VAL A 18 5.16 3.05 -7.23
N LEU A 19 5.18 2.76 -8.53
CA LEU A 19 5.55 3.73 -9.55
C LEU A 19 4.61 4.95 -9.56
N GLY A 20 3.31 4.74 -9.51
CA GLY A 20 2.32 5.83 -9.53
C GLY A 20 2.22 6.58 -8.20
N GLY A 21 2.13 5.84 -7.08
CA GLY A 21 1.99 6.44 -5.75
C GLY A 21 3.29 7.11 -5.27
N CYS A 22 4.38 6.34 -5.15
CA CYS A 22 5.66 6.91 -4.74
C CYS A 22 6.22 7.87 -5.81
N GLY A 23 5.99 7.59 -7.09
CA GLY A 23 6.40 8.47 -8.18
C GLY A 23 5.70 9.82 -8.13
N SER A 24 4.41 9.88 -7.79
CA SER A 24 3.71 11.15 -7.61
C SER A 24 4.33 12.01 -6.50
N ALA A 25 4.80 11.36 -5.42
CA ALA A 25 5.50 12.05 -4.33
C ALA A 25 6.89 12.55 -4.76
N VAL A 26 7.66 11.70 -5.45
CA VAL A 26 9.05 12.02 -5.83
C VAL A 26 9.13 13.00 -7.00
N LEU A 27 8.27 12.84 -8.01
CA LEU A 27 8.39 13.60 -9.27
C LEU A 27 7.49 14.83 -9.33
N ALA A 28 6.34 14.83 -8.64
CA ALA A 28 5.31 15.84 -8.88
C ALA A 28 4.86 16.61 -7.63
N ALA A 29 5.10 16.10 -6.42
CA ALA A 29 4.55 16.73 -5.21
C ALA A 29 5.04 18.18 -5.03
N ALA A 30 6.33 18.44 -5.26
CA ALA A 30 6.97 19.75 -5.10
C ALA A 30 7.38 20.37 -6.44
N PHE A 31 6.73 19.98 -7.55
CA PHE A 31 7.05 20.57 -8.85
C PHE A 31 6.80 22.08 -8.81
N PRO A 32 7.75 22.92 -9.31
CA PRO A 32 7.62 24.36 -9.19
C PRO A 32 6.31 24.90 -9.75
N GLU A 33 5.65 25.80 -9.00
CA GLU A 33 4.41 26.51 -9.31
C GLU A 33 3.14 25.65 -9.43
N VAL A 34 3.23 24.39 -9.89
CA VAL A 34 2.06 23.52 -10.16
C VAL A 34 2.17 22.17 -9.46
N GLY A 35 2.96 22.04 -8.40
CA GLY A 35 3.12 20.82 -7.62
C GLY A 35 1.80 20.33 -7.04
N ILE A 36 1.61 19.01 -7.04
CA ILE A 36 0.34 18.40 -6.61
C ILE A 36 0.20 18.31 -5.08
N GLY A 37 1.26 18.48 -4.35
CA GLY A 37 1.28 18.46 -2.88
C GLY A 37 0.69 17.20 -2.27
N LEU A 38 0.36 17.28 -0.98
CA LEU A 38 -0.21 16.17 -0.21
C LEU A 38 -1.52 15.66 -0.81
N LEU A 39 -2.40 16.56 -1.26
CA LEU A 39 -3.68 16.18 -1.85
C LEU A 39 -3.50 15.34 -3.12
N GLY A 40 -2.65 15.79 -4.03
CA GLY A 40 -2.41 15.07 -5.28
C GLY A 40 -1.74 13.73 -5.09
N VAL A 41 -0.76 13.64 -4.15
CA VAL A 41 -0.13 12.36 -3.79
C VAL A 41 -1.15 11.39 -3.21
N SER A 42 -2.03 11.86 -2.31
CA SER A 42 -3.08 11.04 -1.72
C SER A 42 -4.05 10.50 -2.78
N LEU A 43 -4.46 11.34 -3.72
CA LEU A 43 -5.28 10.93 -4.86
C LEU A 43 -4.55 9.92 -5.75
N ALA A 44 -3.26 10.13 -6.04
CA ALA A 44 -2.48 9.24 -6.88
C ALA A 44 -2.42 7.81 -6.30
N PHE A 45 -2.15 7.66 -5.00
CA PHE A 45 -2.18 6.34 -4.34
C PHE A 45 -3.56 5.67 -4.45
N GLY A 46 -4.64 6.40 -4.19
CA GLY A 46 -5.99 5.86 -4.34
C GLY A 46 -6.31 5.45 -5.77
N LEU A 47 -5.92 6.26 -6.76
CA LEU A 47 -6.13 6.00 -8.18
C LEU A 47 -5.34 4.78 -8.68
N THR A 48 -4.13 4.51 -8.16
CA THR A 48 -3.38 3.31 -8.56
C THR A 48 -4.15 2.05 -8.20
N VAL A 49 -4.71 1.96 -6.98
CA VAL A 49 -5.50 0.80 -6.56
C VAL A 49 -6.85 0.76 -7.27
N LEU A 50 -7.54 1.89 -7.40
CA LEU A 50 -8.84 1.98 -8.07
C LEU A 50 -8.74 1.45 -9.51
N THR A 51 -7.78 1.96 -10.27
CA THR A 51 -7.61 1.58 -11.69
C THR A 51 -7.18 0.14 -11.84
N MET A 52 -6.27 -0.36 -10.99
CA MET A 52 -5.83 -1.75 -11.03
C MET A 52 -6.92 -2.71 -10.55
N ALA A 53 -7.74 -2.34 -9.56
CA ALA A 53 -8.85 -3.19 -9.14
C ALA A 53 -9.87 -3.43 -10.27
N PHE A 54 -10.13 -2.43 -11.12
CA PHE A 54 -10.90 -2.63 -12.34
C PHE A 54 -10.16 -3.44 -13.40
N ALA A 55 -8.85 -3.21 -13.58
CA ALA A 55 -8.07 -3.82 -14.65
C ALA A 55 -7.75 -5.29 -14.40
N ILE A 56 -7.40 -5.68 -13.17
CA ILE A 56 -6.88 -7.02 -12.83
C ILE A 56 -7.60 -7.70 -11.66
N GLY A 57 -8.60 -7.05 -11.05
CA GLY A 57 -9.34 -7.62 -9.92
C GLY A 57 -9.98 -8.97 -10.22
N HIS A 58 -10.45 -9.18 -11.45
CA HIS A 58 -11.02 -10.44 -11.91
C HIS A 58 -9.96 -11.56 -12.12
N ILE A 59 -8.66 -11.23 -12.09
CA ILE A 59 -7.55 -12.19 -12.25
C ILE A 59 -7.05 -12.68 -10.89
N SER A 60 -6.62 -11.74 -10.02
CA SER A 60 -5.96 -12.05 -8.75
C SER A 60 -6.74 -11.63 -7.50
N GLY A 61 -7.80 -10.85 -7.65
CA GLY A 61 -8.43 -10.12 -6.55
C GLY A 61 -7.79 -8.76 -6.28
N CYS A 62 -6.68 -8.43 -6.96
CA CYS A 62 -5.97 -7.15 -6.88
C CYS A 62 -5.63 -6.75 -5.42
N HIS A 63 -4.89 -7.63 -4.73
CA HIS A 63 -4.44 -7.35 -3.36
C HIS A 63 -3.36 -6.28 -3.33
N LEU A 64 -2.30 -6.41 -4.16
CA LEU A 64 -1.15 -5.49 -4.31
C LEU A 64 -0.43 -5.14 -3.01
N ASN A 65 -0.66 -5.95 -1.97
CA ASN A 65 -0.32 -5.61 -0.60
C ASN A 65 -0.29 -6.88 0.27
N PRO A 66 0.84 -7.23 0.89
CA PRO A 66 0.91 -8.37 1.81
C PRO A 66 -0.08 -8.26 2.97
N ALA A 67 -0.30 -7.08 3.55
CA ALA A 67 -1.25 -6.90 4.65
C ALA A 67 -2.69 -7.19 4.19
N VAL A 68 -3.08 -6.80 2.97
CA VAL A 68 -4.37 -7.15 2.38
C VAL A 68 -4.51 -8.66 2.24
N SER A 69 -3.48 -9.35 1.76
CA SER A 69 -3.50 -10.81 1.63
C SER A 69 -3.68 -11.50 2.98
N PHE A 70 -2.98 -11.04 4.04
CA PHE A 70 -3.17 -11.55 5.41
C PHE A 70 -4.56 -11.23 5.97
N GLY A 71 -5.09 -10.04 5.73
CA GLY A 71 -6.43 -9.64 6.20
C GLY A 71 -7.54 -10.47 5.55
N LEU A 72 -7.45 -10.71 4.24
CA LEU A 72 -8.39 -11.56 3.51
C LEU A 72 -8.28 -13.02 3.97
N TRP A 73 -7.08 -13.53 4.23
CA TRP A 73 -6.89 -14.85 4.85
C TRP A 73 -7.53 -14.91 6.23
N ALA A 74 -7.22 -13.96 7.11
CA ALA A 74 -7.82 -13.88 8.42
C ALA A 74 -9.34 -13.74 8.37
N GLY A 75 -9.88 -13.07 7.37
CA GLY A 75 -11.33 -12.97 7.09
C GLY A 75 -11.97 -14.22 6.49
N GLY A 76 -11.17 -15.26 6.16
CA GLY A 76 -11.67 -16.49 5.52
C GLY A 76 -11.99 -16.35 4.03
N ARG A 77 -11.48 -15.31 3.39
CA ARG A 77 -11.73 -14.95 1.99
C ARG A 77 -10.56 -15.29 1.05
N PHE A 78 -9.45 -15.80 1.60
CA PHE A 78 -8.24 -16.14 0.85
C PHE A 78 -7.54 -17.36 1.44
N PRO A 79 -7.05 -18.33 0.63
CA PRO A 79 -6.41 -19.54 1.13
C PRO A 79 -4.98 -19.28 1.58
N ALA A 80 -4.57 -19.88 2.71
CA ALA A 80 -3.22 -19.75 3.26
C ALA A 80 -2.11 -20.20 2.29
N SER A 81 -2.41 -21.19 1.44
CA SER A 81 -1.47 -21.72 0.43
C SER A 81 -1.08 -20.70 -0.65
N GLU A 82 -1.87 -19.66 -0.86
CA GLU A 82 -1.61 -18.62 -1.85
C GLU A 82 -0.90 -17.38 -1.24
N LEU A 83 -0.77 -17.30 0.10
CA LEU A 83 -0.14 -16.14 0.76
C LEU A 83 1.29 -15.91 0.27
N LEU A 84 2.15 -16.93 0.36
CA LEU A 84 3.56 -16.79 0.01
C LEU A 84 3.79 -16.43 -1.48
N PRO A 85 3.13 -17.08 -2.46
CA PRO A 85 3.19 -16.65 -3.85
C PRO A 85 2.80 -15.19 -4.08
N TYR A 86 1.72 -14.73 -3.43
CA TYR A 86 1.27 -13.33 -3.55
C TYR A 86 2.30 -12.36 -2.96
N ILE A 87 2.79 -12.63 -1.76
CA ILE A 87 3.80 -11.77 -1.10
C ILE A 87 5.06 -11.64 -1.96
N ILE A 88 5.55 -12.76 -2.53
CA ILE A 88 6.73 -12.74 -3.42
C ILE A 88 6.46 -11.85 -4.64
N ALA A 89 5.31 -12.02 -5.32
CA ALA A 89 4.95 -11.25 -6.48
C ALA A 89 4.80 -9.75 -6.18
N GLN A 90 4.14 -9.43 -5.07
CA GLN A 90 3.92 -8.06 -4.59
C GLN A 90 5.24 -7.36 -4.25
N VAL A 91 6.11 -8.01 -3.48
CA VAL A 91 7.42 -7.45 -3.10
C VAL A 91 8.30 -7.26 -4.34
N ALA A 92 8.36 -8.25 -5.24
CA ALA A 92 9.11 -8.13 -6.49
C ALA A 92 8.57 -6.98 -7.36
N GLY A 93 7.24 -6.83 -7.48
CA GLY A 93 6.61 -5.72 -8.19
C GLY A 93 6.96 -4.36 -7.59
N ALA A 94 6.94 -4.27 -6.26
CA ALA A 94 7.32 -3.05 -5.54
C ALA A 94 8.79 -2.65 -5.78
N ILE A 95 9.71 -3.61 -5.74
CA ILE A 95 11.13 -3.37 -5.98
C ILE A 95 11.36 -2.91 -7.43
N VAL A 96 10.73 -3.57 -8.40
CA VAL A 96 10.85 -3.17 -9.82
C VAL A 96 10.19 -1.81 -10.05
N GLY A 97 9.04 -1.54 -9.45
CA GLY A 97 8.38 -0.22 -9.52
C GLY A 97 9.24 0.90 -8.96
N ALA A 98 9.88 0.68 -7.80
CA ALA A 98 10.85 1.61 -7.23
C ALA A 98 12.09 1.75 -8.11
N GLY A 99 12.57 0.66 -8.74
CA GLY A 99 13.69 0.68 -9.69
C GLY A 99 13.40 1.52 -10.93
N VAL A 100 12.22 1.37 -11.51
CA VAL A 100 11.79 2.21 -12.65
C VAL A 100 11.68 3.67 -12.22
N LEU A 101 11.10 3.95 -11.05
CA LEU A 101 11.04 5.30 -10.50
C LEU A 101 12.43 5.89 -10.30
N TYR A 102 13.38 5.12 -9.75
CA TYR A 102 14.75 5.54 -9.57
C TYR A 102 15.42 5.93 -10.90
N LEU A 103 15.26 5.10 -11.93
CA LEU A 103 15.81 5.38 -13.26
C LEU A 103 15.23 6.66 -13.87
N ILE A 104 13.94 6.93 -13.66
CA ILE A 104 13.29 8.16 -14.11
C ILE A 104 13.83 9.37 -13.32
N ALA A 105 13.79 9.29 -11.99
CA ALA A 105 14.15 10.40 -11.10
C ALA A 105 15.64 10.76 -11.19
N SER A 106 16.53 9.77 -11.39
CA SER A 106 17.96 9.99 -11.55
C SER A 106 18.36 10.73 -12.84
N GLY A 107 17.42 10.88 -13.78
CA GLY A 107 17.60 11.75 -14.94
C GLY A 107 17.55 13.24 -14.64
N GLN A 108 17.09 13.62 -13.44
CA GLN A 108 17.05 15.01 -12.98
C GLN A 108 18.38 15.38 -12.32
N GLU A 109 19.00 16.50 -12.73
CA GLU A 109 20.19 17.05 -12.08
C GLU A 109 19.89 17.37 -10.60
N GLY A 110 20.78 16.95 -9.70
CA GLY A 110 20.62 17.16 -8.25
C GLY A 110 19.72 16.15 -7.55
N PHE A 111 19.15 15.14 -8.24
CA PHE A 111 18.41 14.07 -7.58
C PHE A 111 19.27 13.34 -6.54
N SER A 112 18.70 13.11 -5.36
CA SER A 112 19.39 12.38 -4.26
C SER A 112 18.42 11.51 -3.49
N LEU A 113 18.80 10.27 -3.24
CA LEU A 113 18.07 9.34 -2.35
C LEU A 113 18.04 9.81 -0.89
N ALA A 114 18.94 10.70 -0.48
CA ALA A 114 18.95 11.30 0.85
C ALA A 114 17.67 12.09 1.16
N ALA A 115 16.92 12.52 0.13
CA ALA A 115 15.60 13.13 0.29
C ALA A 115 14.50 12.12 0.72
N GLY A 116 14.84 10.83 0.88
CA GLY A 116 13.96 9.79 1.42
C GLY A 116 13.17 8.98 0.39
N PHE A 117 13.16 9.35 -0.88
CA PHE A 117 12.59 8.58 -2.00
C PHE A 117 11.22 7.95 -1.70
N ALA A 118 10.32 8.71 -1.07
CA ALA A 118 9.01 8.28 -0.60
C ALA A 118 9.03 7.10 0.39
N SER A 119 10.14 6.84 1.08
CA SER A 119 10.22 5.82 2.14
C SER A 119 9.37 6.19 3.35
N ASN A 120 8.92 5.18 4.07
CA ASN A 120 8.22 5.34 5.33
C ASN A 120 9.21 5.44 6.49
N GLY A 121 8.86 6.22 7.52
CA GLY A 121 9.72 6.40 8.68
C GLY A 121 8.98 6.84 9.94
N PHE A 122 9.67 6.73 11.08
CA PHE A 122 9.24 7.23 12.38
C PHE A 122 10.38 8.02 13.06
N GLY A 123 10.05 8.76 14.12
CA GLY A 123 11.01 9.61 14.81
C GLY A 123 11.53 10.72 13.88
N GLU A 124 12.82 10.86 13.75
CA GLU A 124 13.46 11.84 12.87
C GLU A 124 13.18 11.65 11.38
N HIS A 125 12.77 10.44 10.98
CA HIS A 125 12.39 10.11 9.60
C HIS A 125 10.87 10.14 9.36
N SER A 126 10.07 10.48 10.37
CA SER A 126 8.65 10.81 10.18
C SER A 126 8.54 12.20 9.55
N PRO A 127 7.70 12.41 8.52
CA PRO A 127 7.52 13.74 7.93
C PRO A 127 7.13 14.83 8.95
N GLY A 128 6.30 14.48 9.95
CA GLY A 128 5.87 15.37 11.02
C GLY A 128 6.59 15.15 12.36
N GLY A 129 7.66 14.35 12.41
CA GLY A 129 8.41 14.08 13.65
C GLY A 129 7.69 13.17 14.66
N TYR A 130 6.77 12.33 14.23
CA TYR A 130 5.99 11.46 15.10
C TYR A 130 6.81 10.30 15.65
N SER A 131 6.60 9.98 16.93
CA SER A 131 7.28 8.88 17.61
C SER A 131 6.94 7.52 16.96
N MET A 132 7.81 6.52 17.18
CA MET A 132 7.58 5.14 16.74
C MET A 132 6.23 4.59 17.20
N ILE A 133 5.81 4.87 18.45
CA ILE A 133 4.51 4.41 18.98
C ILE A 133 3.35 5.05 18.24
N SER A 134 3.42 6.36 17.98
CA SER A 134 2.37 7.07 17.23
C SER A 134 2.24 6.54 15.80
N VAL A 135 3.36 6.30 15.13
CA VAL A 135 3.40 5.71 13.78
C VAL A 135 2.84 4.29 13.80
N MET A 136 3.23 3.47 14.77
CA MET A 136 2.72 2.09 14.89
C MET A 136 1.19 2.06 15.08
N ILE A 137 0.65 2.90 15.96
CA ILE A 137 -0.80 3.01 16.17
C ILE A 137 -1.49 3.47 14.89
N CYS A 138 -0.95 4.48 14.22
CA CYS A 138 -1.49 5.00 12.97
C CYS A 138 -1.56 3.90 11.89
N GLU A 139 -0.46 3.19 11.66
CA GLU A 139 -0.38 2.12 10.66
C GLU A 139 -1.35 0.96 10.96
N ILE A 140 -1.46 0.54 12.24
CA ILE A 140 -2.42 -0.49 12.66
C ILE A 140 -3.85 -0.04 12.38
N VAL A 141 -4.23 1.16 12.82
CA VAL A 141 -5.61 1.65 12.72
C VAL A 141 -5.98 1.93 11.26
N MET A 142 -5.10 2.58 10.50
CA MET A 142 -5.36 2.87 9.09
C MET A 142 -5.51 1.59 8.27
N THR A 143 -4.65 0.57 8.51
CA THR A 143 -4.76 -0.71 7.81
C THR A 143 -6.00 -1.49 8.24
N LEU A 144 -6.38 -1.43 9.52
CA LEU A 144 -7.63 -2.06 10.00
C LEU A 144 -8.84 -1.51 9.24
N PHE A 145 -8.99 -0.18 9.15
CA PHE A 145 -10.12 0.40 8.42
C PHE A 145 -10.03 0.15 6.91
N PHE A 146 -8.82 0.15 6.33
CA PHE A 146 -8.63 -0.21 4.94
C PHE A 146 -9.17 -1.61 4.63
N LEU A 147 -8.79 -2.59 5.45
CA LEU A 147 -9.26 -3.97 5.30
C LEU A 147 -10.76 -4.14 5.59
N LEU A 148 -11.33 -3.41 6.55
CA LEU A 148 -12.78 -3.41 6.77
C LEU A 148 -13.54 -2.92 5.53
N VAL A 149 -13.03 -1.87 4.86
CA VAL A 149 -13.62 -1.37 3.61
C VAL A 149 -13.46 -2.40 2.49
N ILE A 150 -12.28 -3.02 2.34
CA ILE A 150 -12.05 -4.07 1.34
C ILE A 150 -12.99 -5.24 1.57
N LEU A 151 -13.02 -5.82 2.77
CA LEU A 151 -13.86 -6.96 3.10
C LEU A 151 -15.35 -6.66 2.95
N GLY A 152 -15.77 -5.46 3.39
CA GLY A 152 -17.17 -5.03 3.31
C GLY A 152 -17.62 -4.75 1.88
N SER A 153 -16.84 -3.99 1.11
CA SER A 153 -17.22 -3.61 -0.27
C SER A 153 -17.14 -4.76 -1.27
N THR A 154 -16.37 -5.82 -0.95
CA THR A 154 -16.27 -7.04 -1.75
C THR A 154 -17.15 -8.18 -1.22
N ASP A 155 -17.95 -7.95 -0.19
CA ASP A 155 -18.92 -8.92 0.31
C ASP A 155 -20.01 -9.17 -0.75
N GLU A 156 -20.55 -10.39 -0.81
CA GLU A 156 -21.59 -10.77 -1.79
C GLU A 156 -22.87 -9.93 -1.66
N ARG A 157 -23.12 -9.37 -0.49
CA ARG A 157 -24.28 -8.49 -0.18
C ARG A 157 -24.04 -7.04 -0.58
N ALA A 158 -22.79 -6.65 -0.83
CA ALA A 158 -22.46 -5.30 -1.25
C ALA A 158 -22.89 -5.05 -2.70
N PRO A 159 -23.15 -3.79 -3.08
CA PRO A 159 -23.45 -3.42 -4.47
C PRO A 159 -22.32 -3.85 -5.41
N LYS A 160 -22.62 -4.69 -6.38
CA LYS A 160 -21.64 -5.22 -7.33
C LYS A 160 -21.05 -4.11 -8.22
N GLY A 161 -19.75 -4.21 -8.47
CA GLY A 161 -19.05 -3.29 -9.38
C GLY A 161 -18.52 -2.01 -8.73
N PHE A 162 -18.90 -1.69 -7.48
CA PHE A 162 -18.47 -0.46 -6.80
C PHE A 162 -17.25 -0.62 -5.88
N ALA A 163 -16.86 -1.85 -5.54
CA ALA A 163 -15.75 -2.12 -4.64
C ALA A 163 -14.44 -1.38 -5.02
N PRO A 164 -14.00 -1.36 -6.30
CA PRO A 164 -12.78 -0.63 -6.69
C PRO A 164 -12.82 0.86 -6.32
N ILE A 165 -13.98 1.50 -6.46
CA ILE A 165 -14.18 2.92 -6.13
C ILE A 165 -14.06 3.13 -4.62
N ALA A 166 -14.77 2.33 -3.82
CA ALA A 166 -14.73 2.40 -2.36
C ALA A 166 -13.31 2.18 -1.82
N ILE A 167 -12.60 1.18 -2.34
CA ILE A 167 -11.24 0.82 -1.91
C ILE A 167 -10.25 1.93 -2.28
N GLY A 168 -10.28 2.43 -3.51
CA GLY A 168 -9.39 3.50 -3.95
C GLY A 168 -9.61 4.81 -3.19
N LEU A 169 -10.87 5.21 -2.97
CA LEU A 169 -11.20 6.41 -2.18
C LEU A 169 -10.83 6.23 -0.70
N CYS A 170 -10.98 5.05 -0.12
CA CYS A 170 -10.51 4.75 1.22
C CYS A 170 -8.99 4.93 1.33
N LEU A 171 -8.23 4.42 0.36
CA LEU A 171 -6.77 4.61 0.34
C LEU A 171 -6.39 6.08 0.20
N THR A 172 -7.11 6.85 -0.63
CA THR A 172 -6.95 8.31 -0.72
C THR A 172 -7.16 8.98 0.64
N LEU A 173 -8.26 8.65 1.34
CA LEU A 173 -8.57 9.21 2.66
C LEU A 173 -7.46 8.87 3.69
N ILE A 174 -6.99 7.64 3.69
CA ILE A 174 -5.90 7.19 4.56
C ILE A 174 -4.62 8.02 4.30
N HIS A 175 -4.25 8.26 3.05
CA HIS A 175 -3.10 9.09 2.70
C HIS A 175 -3.26 10.55 3.12
N LEU A 176 -4.46 11.13 2.97
CA LEU A 176 -4.77 12.47 3.47
C LEU A 176 -4.55 12.62 4.99
N ILE A 177 -4.77 11.53 5.74
CA ILE A 177 -4.63 11.52 7.20
C ILE A 177 -3.16 11.26 7.61
N SER A 178 -2.50 10.28 6.99
CA SER A 178 -1.31 9.65 7.55
C SER A 178 0.01 9.93 6.83
N ILE A 179 0.01 10.64 5.69
CA ILE A 179 1.26 11.12 5.08
C ILE A 179 2.11 11.92 6.09
N PRO A 180 1.57 12.90 6.84
CA PRO A 180 2.36 13.62 7.83
C PRO A 180 2.94 12.74 8.94
N VAL A 181 2.29 11.60 9.24
CA VAL A 181 2.66 10.73 10.37
C VAL A 181 3.78 9.77 10.01
N SER A 182 3.67 9.07 8.88
CA SER A 182 4.57 7.96 8.53
C SER A 182 4.99 7.96 7.06
N ASN A 183 4.57 8.95 6.28
CA ASN A 183 4.52 8.90 4.82
C ASN A 183 3.62 7.76 4.30
N THR A 184 2.67 7.33 5.09
CA THR A 184 1.65 6.29 4.85
C THR A 184 2.20 5.01 4.23
N SER A 185 2.23 3.93 5.01
CA SER A 185 2.51 2.60 4.48
C SER A 185 1.23 1.86 4.14
N VAL A 186 0.55 1.36 5.15
CA VAL A 186 -0.56 0.39 5.12
C VAL A 186 -0.30 -0.79 4.17
N ASN A 187 0.97 -0.95 3.73
CA ASN A 187 1.37 -1.91 2.70
C ASN A 187 2.87 -2.27 2.83
N PRO A 188 3.21 -3.46 3.35
CA PRO A 188 4.59 -3.91 3.49
C PRO A 188 5.40 -3.89 2.17
N ALA A 189 4.79 -4.27 1.04
CA ALA A 189 5.48 -4.26 -0.25
C ALA A 189 5.79 -2.85 -0.72
N ARG A 190 4.82 -1.90 -0.59
CA ARG A 190 5.02 -0.49 -0.89
C ARG A 190 6.18 0.10 -0.07
N SER A 191 6.30 -0.30 1.18
CA SER A 191 7.39 0.20 2.04
C SER A 191 8.74 -0.40 1.68
N THR A 192 8.77 -1.68 1.29
CA THR A 192 9.99 -2.40 0.92
C THR A 192 10.66 -1.81 -0.32
N GLY A 193 9.88 -1.48 -1.36
CA GLY A 193 10.41 -0.96 -2.62
C GLY A 193 11.36 0.23 -2.40
N PRO A 194 10.86 1.40 -1.98
CA PRO A 194 11.69 2.57 -1.75
C PRO A 194 12.79 2.37 -0.69
N ALA A 195 12.50 1.62 0.39
CA ALA A 195 13.46 1.40 1.49
C ALA A 195 14.74 0.72 1.02
N LEU A 196 14.66 -0.23 0.08
CA LEU A 196 15.84 -0.91 -0.47
C LEU A 196 16.74 0.03 -1.31
N PHE A 197 16.19 1.09 -1.89
CA PHE A 197 16.98 2.09 -2.62
C PHE A 197 17.60 3.12 -1.69
N VAL A 198 16.89 3.57 -0.66
CA VAL A 198 17.41 4.49 0.36
C VAL A 198 18.46 3.80 1.24
N GLY A 199 18.23 2.51 1.58
CA GLY A 199 19.12 1.75 2.46
C GLY A 199 19.03 2.21 3.92
N ASP A 200 20.12 2.02 4.67
CA ASP A 200 20.38 2.53 6.01
C ASP A 200 19.12 2.61 6.92
N TRP A 201 18.72 3.82 7.31
CA TRP A 201 17.59 4.06 8.21
C TRP A 201 16.27 3.47 7.69
N ALA A 202 16.01 3.55 6.39
CA ALA A 202 14.76 3.08 5.82
C ALA A 202 14.62 1.56 5.92
N VAL A 203 15.71 0.82 5.72
CA VAL A 203 15.76 -0.64 5.93
C VAL A 203 15.67 -0.99 7.42
N SER A 204 16.37 -0.24 8.28
CA SER A 204 16.34 -0.50 9.74
C SER A 204 14.97 -0.26 10.36
N GLN A 205 14.15 0.64 9.81
CA GLN A 205 12.80 0.93 10.25
C GLN A 205 11.71 0.09 9.56
N LEU A 206 12.05 -0.65 8.49
CA LEU A 206 11.10 -1.38 7.64
C LEU A 206 10.24 -2.40 8.40
N TRP A 207 10.79 -3.00 9.46
CA TRP A 207 10.09 -4.00 10.27
C TRP A 207 8.73 -3.50 10.80
N LEU A 208 8.64 -2.22 11.20
CA LEU A 208 7.40 -1.63 11.69
C LEU A 208 6.33 -1.60 10.60
N PHE A 209 6.73 -1.26 9.38
CA PHE A 209 5.84 -1.17 8.21
C PHE A 209 5.47 -2.54 7.59
N TRP A 210 6.03 -3.62 8.15
CA TRP A 210 5.53 -4.98 7.98
C TRP A 210 4.61 -5.37 9.12
N ALA A 211 5.05 -5.22 10.36
CA ALA A 211 4.33 -5.69 11.53
C ALA A 211 2.99 -4.95 11.75
N ALA A 212 3.02 -3.62 11.78
CA ALA A 212 1.84 -2.82 12.10
C ALA A 212 0.70 -2.98 11.06
N PRO A 213 0.94 -2.89 9.73
CA PRO A 213 -0.11 -3.14 8.76
C PRO A 213 -0.68 -4.56 8.82
N ILE A 214 0.16 -5.59 9.01
CA ILE A 214 -0.31 -6.99 9.12
C ILE A 214 -1.19 -7.17 10.36
N ILE A 215 -0.81 -6.59 11.51
CA ILE A 215 -1.63 -6.63 12.73
C ILE A 215 -2.99 -6.00 12.48
N GLY A 216 -3.03 -4.78 11.92
CA GLY A 216 -4.28 -4.09 11.58
C GLY A 216 -5.17 -4.90 10.64
N ALA A 217 -4.56 -5.50 9.61
CA ALA A 217 -5.27 -6.33 8.64
C ALA A 217 -5.88 -7.60 9.26
N ILE A 218 -5.14 -8.30 10.12
CA ILE A 218 -5.63 -9.50 10.83
C ILE A 218 -6.79 -9.12 11.75
N LEU A 219 -6.67 -8.03 12.51
CA LEU A 219 -7.76 -7.53 13.36
C LEU A 219 -9.02 -7.25 12.55
N ALA A 220 -8.91 -6.63 11.38
CA ALA A 220 -10.04 -6.40 10.50
C ALA A 220 -10.68 -7.71 10.01
N GLY A 221 -9.88 -8.71 9.65
CA GLY A 221 -10.35 -10.04 9.27
C GLY A 221 -11.14 -10.73 10.38
N VAL A 222 -10.66 -10.62 11.62
CA VAL A 222 -11.35 -11.16 12.81
C VAL A 222 -12.68 -10.43 13.04
N ILE A 223 -12.69 -9.08 12.99
CA ILE A 223 -13.91 -8.28 13.13
C ILE A 223 -14.92 -8.62 12.02
N TYR A 224 -14.47 -8.75 10.79
CA TYR A 224 -15.33 -9.13 9.68
C TYR A 224 -15.98 -10.50 9.89
N ARG A 225 -15.23 -11.50 10.37
CA ARG A 225 -15.79 -12.82 10.72
C ARG A 225 -16.85 -12.71 11.82
N TYR A 226 -16.60 -11.91 12.85
CA TYR A 226 -17.57 -11.69 13.93
C TYR A 226 -18.88 -11.12 13.39
N PHE A 227 -18.84 -10.13 12.50
CA PHE A 227 -20.05 -9.57 11.88
C PHE A 227 -20.78 -10.55 10.96
N ASN A 228 -20.13 -11.62 10.51
CA ASN A 228 -20.69 -12.63 9.62
C ASN A 228 -20.98 -13.96 10.33
N ALA A 229 -20.64 -14.12 11.60
CA ALA A 229 -20.85 -15.36 12.37
C ALA A 229 -22.32 -15.63 12.77
N ALA A 230 -23.21 -14.66 12.57
CA ALA A 230 -24.64 -14.75 12.93
C ALA A 230 -25.52 -15.31 11.80
N LYS A 231 -24.96 -16.18 10.94
CA LYS A 231 -25.72 -16.88 9.88
C LYS A 231 -25.70 -18.36 10.07
#